data_c9d48bd70c3d31ad47699c13ce0b162e
#
_entry.id   c9d48bd70c3d31ad47699c13ce0b162e
#
_cell.length_a   1.000
_cell.length_b   1.000
_cell.length_c   1.000
_cell.angle_alpha   90.00
_cell.angle_beta   90.00
_cell.angle_gamma   90.00
#
_symmetry.space_group_name_H-M   'P 1'
#
loop_
_entity.id
_entity.type
_entity.pdbx_description
1 polymer ?
#
loop_
_entity_poly.entity_id
_entity_poly.type
_entity_poly.pdbx_seq_one_letter_code
_entity_poly.pdbx_strand_id
1 'polypeptide(L)'
;MRKEKGVARNFYGSAVLMVFLLLFSSPGWSQDFPNKPITIYCGFAAGATTDLTARALAEAGQKILGVPVVVENKAGGGSTVAASLLASKKADGYTLAVVASSALDVRHLMLAPPYDPAKDFTFLLVYGNYVGGICVLKESPFMTLRDLEDHARKNPGKISYSSSGIGANQQLAVDYWARQANINLKHVPYKGGAPACTALIGKHVDFTAGAGIHLNYVKQGIFRMLAVTSAEHRDPEFPDIPTLTDLGYKDLPPQQYILLAPHGLPDPVAKKLEEGFSQAVHSEEFRKVMKDLSVPFSFKDRRKLEADFPKLYSFYKQLLKEMGVKTKK
;
A
#
# COMPACT_ATOMS: atom_id res chain seq x y z
N MET A 1 18.54 -33.72 80.85
CA MET A 1 19.31 -33.40 79.64
C MET A 1 18.99 -34.39 78.53
N ARG A 2 18.17 -34.01 77.54
CA ARG A 2 18.16 -34.61 76.19
C ARG A 2 17.28 -33.73 75.27
N LYS A 3 17.98 -32.91 74.54
CA LYS A 3 17.96 -32.59 73.11
C LYS A 3 16.62 -32.47 72.40
N GLU A 4 16.12 -31.25 72.31
CA GLU A 4 15.33 -30.76 71.18
C GLU A 4 16.27 -30.44 70.01
N LYS A 5 16.25 -31.23 68.97
CA LYS A 5 16.78 -30.90 67.63
C LYS A 5 16.00 -31.73 66.63
N GLY A 6 15.10 -31.10 65.85
CA GLY A 6 14.51 -31.83 64.76
C GLY A 6 13.29 -31.23 64.03
N VAL A 7 12.93 -29.95 64.22
CA VAL A 7 11.75 -29.39 63.55
C VAL A 7 12.03 -28.31 62.51
N ALA A 8 13.25 -27.77 62.49
CA ALA A 8 13.55 -26.60 61.62
C ALA A 8 13.96 -26.94 60.18
N ARG A 9 14.09 -28.24 59.81
CA ARG A 9 14.70 -28.60 58.50
C ARG A 9 13.75 -28.85 57.34
N ASN A 10 12.44 -28.99 57.62
CA ASN A 10 11.42 -29.26 56.57
C ASN A 10 10.68 -28.04 56.08
N PHE A 11 10.81 -26.86 56.74
CA PHE A 11 10.10 -25.64 56.29
C PHE A 11 10.76 -24.95 55.10
N TYR A 12 12.07 -25.04 54.97
CA TYR A 12 12.78 -24.42 53.85
C TYR A 12 12.63 -25.17 52.51
N GLY A 13 12.43 -26.47 52.52
CA GLY A 13 12.20 -27.27 51.32
C GLY A 13 10.84 -26.99 50.64
N SER A 14 9.81 -26.76 51.44
CA SER A 14 8.48 -26.47 50.93
C SER A 14 8.33 -25.05 50.40
N ALA A 15 9.01 -24.06 50.97
CA ALA A 15 9.04 -22.67 50.50
C ALA A 15 9.78 -22.49 49.17
N VAL A 16 10.87 -23.21 48.97
CA VAL A 16 11.66 -23.17 47.72
C VAL A 16 10.90 -23.83 46.56
N LEU A 17 10.14 -24.91 46.81
CA LEU A 17 9.33 -25.59 45.82
C LEU A 17 8.12 -24.74 45.39
N MET A 18 7.55 -23.92 46.29
CA MET A 18 6.42 -23.03 45.99
C MET A 18 6.85 -21.77 45.19
N VAL A 19 8.07 -21.27 45.42
CA VAL A 19 8.65 -20.16 44.64
C VAL A 19 9.01 -20.60 43.21
N PHE A 20 9.44 -21.85 43.01
CA PHE A 20 9.77 -22.39 41.68
C PHE A 20 8.53 -22.64 40.83
N LEU A 21 7.37 -22.91 41.43
CA LEU A 21 6.08 -23.05 40.70
C LEU A 21 5.47 -21.73 40.27
N LEU A 22 5.85 -20.61 40.88
CA LEU A 22 5.36 -19.27 40.51
C LEU A 22 6.17 -18.62 39.36
N LEU A 23 7.35 -19.14 39.04
CA LEU A 23 8.21 -18.62 37.95
C LEU A 23 7.88 -19.19 36.57
N PHE A 24 6.98 -20.19 36.47
CA PHE A 24 6.52 -20.78 35.21
C PHE A 24 5.13 -20.34 34.77
N SER A 25 4.53 -19.35 35.43
CA SER A 25 3.38 -18.66 34.85
C SER A 25 3.86 -17.72 33.76
N SER A 26 4.35 -18.25 32.65
CA SER A 26 4.34 -17.54 31.38
C SER A 26 2.89 -17.04 31.19
N PRO A 27 2.64 -15.75 30.96
CA PRO A 27 1.32 -15.32 30.55
C PRO A 27 0.98 -16.13 29.30
N GLY A 28 0.12 -17.15 29.45
CA GLY A 28 -0.40 -17.93 28.36
C GLY A 28 -1.07 -16.95 27.41
N TRP A 29 -0.39 -16.62 26.34
CA TRP A 29 -1.02 -15.95 25.20
C TRP A 29 -2.08 -16.93 24.72
N SER A 30 -3.31 -16.60 25.07
CA SER A 30 -4.50 -17.40 24.83
C SER A 30 -4.45 -18.01 23.44
N GLN A 31 -4.73 -19.33 23.38
CA GLN A 31 -4.92 -20.09 22.14
C GLN A 31 -6.08 -19.57 21.26
N ASP A 32 -6.78 -18.54 21.69
CA ASP A 32 -8.02 -18.03 21.10
C ASP A 32 -7.86 -16.73 20.29
N PHE A 33 -6.69 -16.45 19.72
CA PHE A 33 -6.60 -15.32 18.78
C PHE A 33 -7.15 -15.71 17.38
N PRO A 34 -8.00 -14.87 16.77
CA PRO A 34 -8.66 -13.66 17.31
C PRO A 34 -9.94 -13.99 18.09
N ASN A 35 -10.22 -13.22 19.16
CA ASN A 35 -11.44 -13.37 19.98
C ASN A 35 -12.25 -12.06 20.13
N LYS A 36 -11.85 -11.01 19.45
CA LYS A 36 -12.53 -9.70 19.40
C LYS A 36 -12.37 -9.08 18.00
N PRO A 37 -13.12 -8.02 17.68
CA PRO A 37 -13.05 -7.39 16.37
C PRO A 37 -11.64 -6.90 16.00
N ILE A 38 -11.26 -7.07 14.71
CA ILE A 38 -10.05 -6.53 14.12
C ILE A 38 -10.39 -5.25 13.37
N THR A 39 -9.59 -4.19 13.53
CA THR A 39 -9.75 -2.93 12.82
C THR A 39 -8.69 -2.79 11.75
N ILE A 40 -9.10 -2.48 10.52
CA ILE A 40 -8.20 -2.14 9.40
C ILE A 40 -8.27 -0.64 9.15
N TYR A 41 -7.19 0.09 9.38
CA TYR A 41 -7.07 1.48 8.94
C TYR A 41 -6.87 1.52 7.43
N CYS A 42 -7.80 2.16 6.71
CA CYS A 42 -7.67 2.42 5.29
C CYS A 42 -7.06 3.81 5.06
N GLY A 43 -5.92 3.88 4.37
CA GLY A 43 -5.17 5.12 4.14
C GLY A 43 -5.82 6.10 3.15
N PHE A 44 -7.05 5.84 2.69
CA PHE A 44 -7.79 6.67 1.72
C PHE A 44 -9.22 6.95 2.18
N ALA A 45 -9.84 7.94 1.53
CA ALA A 45 -11.22 8.31 1.83
C ALA A 45 -12.22 7.19 1.48
N ALA A 46 -13.35 7.19 2.15
CA ALA A 46 -14.45 6.28 1.86
C ALA A 46 -14.90 6.40 0.38
N GLY A 47 -15.20 5.26 -0.24
CA GLY A 47 -15.56 5.15 -1.65
C GLY A 47 -14.40 5.19 -2.64
N ALA A 48 -13.15 5.42 -2.17
CA ALA A 48 -11.98 5.24 -3.01
C ALA A 48 -11.73 3.75 -3.30
N THR A 49 -11.06 3.43 -4.41
CA THR A 49 -10.75 2.03 -4.79
C THR A 49 -10.05 1.28 -3.65
N THR A 50 -9.11 1.92 -2.93
CA THR A 50 -8.46 1.32 -1.77
C THR A 50 -9.44 1.01 -0.63
N ASP A 51 -10.43 1.87 -0.39
CA ASP A 51 -11.45 1.64 0.63
C ASP A 51 -12.35 0.46 0.24
N LEU A 52 -12.80 0.42 -1.01
CA LEU A 52 -13.65 -0.67 -1.50
C LEU A 52 -12.93 -2.02 -1.46
N THR A 53 -11.66 -2.07 -1.86
CA THR A 53 -10.85 -3.29 -1.78
C THR A 53 -10.54 -3.69 -0.33
N ALA A 54 -10.28 -2.72 0.57
CA ALA A 54 -10.08 -2.99 1.99
C ALA A 54 -11.34 -3.54 2.67
N ARG A 55 -12.54 -3.05 2.29
CA ARG A 55 -13.83 -3.58 2.77
C ARG A 55 -14.09 -4.99 2.26
N ALA A 56 -13.80 -5.26 1.00
CA ALA A 56 -13.88 -6.62 0.46
C ALA A 56 -12.92 -7.58 1.18
N LEU A 57 -11.68 -7.12 1.46
CA LEU A 57 -10.70 -7.87 2.25
C LEU A 57 -11.20 -8.14 3.68
N ALA A 58 -11.80 -7.13 4.32
CA ALA A 58 -12.37 -7.25 5.66
C ALA A 58 -13.53 -8.24 5.68
N GLU A 59 -14.45 -8.18 4.73
CA GLU A 59 -15.58 -9.11 4.63
C GLU A 59 -15.13 -10.55 4.43
N ALA A 60 -14.20 -10.79 3.50
CA ALA A 60 -13.64 -12.13 3.29
C ALA A 60 -12.84 -12.61 4.52
N GLY A 61 -12.03 -11.72 5.13
CA GLY A 61 -11.25 -12.02 6.32
C GLY A 61 -12.12 -12.36 7.52
N GLN A 62 -13.25 -11.65 7.71
CA GLN A 62 -14.21 -11.95 8.78
C GLN A 62 -14.78 -13.37 8.70
N LYS A 63 -15.11 -13.84 7.49
CA LYS A 63 -15.64 -15.21 7.28
C LYS A 63 -14.62 -16.28 7.68
N ILE A 64 -13.34 -16.01 7.47
CA ILE A 64 -12.25 -16.98 7.69
C ILE A 64 -11.75 -16.90 9.14
N LEU A 65 -11.58 -15.70 9.68
CA LEU A 65 -11.04 -15.50 11.03
C LEU A 65 -12.11 -15.69 12.14
N GLY A 66 -13.40 -15.69 11.78
CA GLY A 66 -14.50 -15.92 12.73
C GLY A 66 -14.80 -14.75 13.66
N VAL A 67 -14.25 -13.57 13.43
CA VAL A 67 -14.49 -12.34 14.19
C VAL A 67 -14.81 -11.18 13.25
N PRO A 68 -15.55 -10.15 13.71
CA PRO A 68 -15.77 -8.95 12.89
C PRO A 68 -14.46 -8.30 12.47
N VAL A 69 -14.38 -7.91 11.19
CA VAL A 69 -13.26 -7.10 10.66
C VAL A 69 -13.83 -5.78 10.14
N VAL A 70 -13.43 -4.68 10.75
CA VAL A 70 -14.00 -3.34 10.52
C VAL A 70 -12.97 -2.44 9.82
N VAL A 71 -13.42 -1.69 8.81
CA VAL A 71 -12.57 -0.72 8.11
C VAL A 71 -12.85 0.69 8.61
N GLU A 72 -11.79 1.38 9.05
CA GLU A 72 -11.81 2.79 9.42
C GLU A 72 -10.95 3.62 8.46
N ASN A 73 -11.52 4.64 7.83
CA ASN A 73 -10.78 5.50 6.93
C ASN A 73 -9.90 6.51 7.70
N LYS A 74 -8.59 6.46 7.48
CA LYS A 74 -7.56 7.37 8.02
C LYS A 74 -6.82 8.03 6.85
N ALA A 75 -7.57 8.75 6.04
CA ALA A 75 -7.06 9.36 4.82
C ALA A 75 -6.06 10.49 5.08
N GLY A 76 -5.09 10.63 4.20
CA GLY A 76 -4.13 11.73 4.22
C GLY A 76 -2.71 11.31 3.85
N GLY A 77 -1.94 12.25 3.28
CA GLY A 77 -0.56 12.05 2.89
C GLY A 77 -0.30 10.87 1.94
N GLY A 78 -1.33 10.39 1.21
CA GLY A 78 -1.23 9.18 0.40
C GLY A 78 -0.94 7.92 1.22
N SER A 79 -1.71 7.74 2.28
CA SER A 79 -1.65 6.67 3.30
C SER A 79 -0.60 6.87 4.41
N THR A 80 0.24 7.90 4.39
CA THR A 80 1.22 8.14 5.48
C THR A 80 0.55 8.41 6.82
N VAL A 81 -0.66 8.99 6.84
CA VAL A 81 -1.45 9.20 8.08
C VAL A 81 -1.86 7.85 8.68
N ALA A 82 -2.41 6.93 7.89
CA ALA A 82 -2.79 5.60 8.36
C ALA A 82 -1.57 4.82 8.86
N ALA A 83 -0.45 4.86 8.13
CA ALA A 83 0.80 4.23 8.54
C ALA A 83 1.34 4.81 9.86
N SER A 84 1.35 6.15 10.02
CA SER A 84 1.78 6.80 11.26
C SER A 84 0.92 6.40 12.47
N LEU A 85 -0.40 6.34 12.27
CA LEU A 85 -1.31 5.89 13.33
C LEU A 85 -1.09 4.41 13.67
N LEU A 86 -0.86 3.56 12.68
CA LEU A 86 -0.57 2.14 12.88
C LEU A 86 0.71 1.94 13.69
N ALA A 87 1.80 2.66 13.36
CA ALA A 87 3.09 2.54 14.02
C ALA A 87 3.02 2.78 15.55
N SER A 88 2.01 3.55 16.01
CA SER A 88 1.77 3.83 17.42
C SER A 88 0.88 2.79 18.13
N LYS A 89 0.36 1.78 17.42
CA LYS A 89 -0.55 0.79 18.00
C LYS A 89 0.19 -0.38 18.62
N LYS A 90 -0.50 -1.07 19.54
CA LYS A 90 0.02 -2.32 20.11
C LYS A 90 0.12 -3.41 19.04
N ALA A 91 1.19 -4.19 19.11
CA ALA A 91 1.40 -5.35 18.25
C ALA A 91 0.64 -6.58 18.78
N ASP A 92 -0.68 -6.48 18.89
CA ASP A 92 -1.56 -7.55 19.39
C ASP A 92 -2.42 -8.20 18.30
N GLY A 93 -2.28 -7.75 17.05
CA GLY A 93 -2.99 -8.29 15.89
C GLY A 93 -4.39 -7.71 15.66
N TYR A 94 -4.89 -6.83 16.52
CA TYR A 94 -6.25 -6.29 16.41
C TYR A 94 -6.35 -4.93 15.70
N THR A 95 -5.20 -4.32 15.37
CA THR A 95 -5.15 -3.13 14.50
C THR A 95 -4.19 -3.38 13.36
N LEU A 96 -4.70 -3.26 12.14
CA LEU A 96 -3.98 -3.43 10.89
C LEU A 96 -4.13 -2.16 10.05
N ALA A 97 -3.39 -2.05 8.93
CA ALA A 97 -3.63 -0.99 7.96
C ALA A 97 -3.49 -1.50 6.52
N VAL A 98 -4.35 -0.99 5.64
CA VAL A 98 -4.19 -1.05 4.19
C VAL A 98 -3.65 0.28 3.71
N VAL A 99 -2.47 0.24 3.11
CA VAL A 99 -1.76 1.42 2.61
C VAL A 99 -1.30 1.23 1.16
N ALA A 100 -1.00 2.34 0.48
CA ALA A 100 -0.27 2.31 -0.78
C ALA A 100 1.22 2.07 -0.51
N SER A 101 1.90 1.32 -1.38
CA SER A 101 3.36 1.10 -1.29
C SER A 101 4.15 2.40 -1.16
N SER A 102 3.73 3.46 -1.88
CA SER A 102 4.39 4.78 -1.81
C SER A 102 4.47 5.39 -0.40
N ALA A 103 3.58 5.01 0.52
CA ALA A 103 3.68 5.47 1.91
C ALA A 103 4.91 4.93 2.63
N LEU A 104 5.40 3.76 2.23
CA LEU A 104 6.52 3.07 2.86
C LEU A 104 7.87 3.38 2.21
N ASP A 105 7.85 3.83 0.96
CA ASP A 105 9.04 4.11 0.16
C ASP A 105 9.15 5.60 -0.20
N VAL A 106 8.62 6.02 -1.32
CA VAL A 106 8.84 7.36 -1.88
C VAL A 106 8.30 8.47 -0.98
N ARG A 107 7.07 8.35 -0.49
CA ARG A 107 6.50 9.38 0.40
C ARG A 107 7.20 9.43 1.74
N HIS A 108 7.62 8.27 2.25
CA HIS A 108 8.46 8.21 3.44
C HIS A 108 9.76 8.98 3.22
N LEU A 109 10.46 8.74 2.12
CA LEU A 109 11.71 9.42 1.78
C LEU A 109 11.54 10.93 1.57
N MET A 110 10.42 11.37 0.99
CA MET A 110 10.15 12.78 0.70
C MET A 110 9.59 13.57 1.90
N LEU A 111 8.72 12.97 2.69
CA LEU A 111 7.95 13.67 3.72
C LEU A 111 8.50 13.43 5.14
N ALA A 112 9.29 12.36 5.35
CA ALA A 112 9.79 11.90 6.66
C ALA A 112 8.67 11.84 7.72
N PRO A 113 7.61 11.08 7.51
CA PRO A 113 6.58 10.88 8.51
C PRO A 113 7.18 10.17 9.74
N PRO A 114 6.52 10.24 10.92
CA PRO A 114 7.07 9.76 12.17
C PRO A 114 6.99 8.21 12.29
N TYR A 115 7.57 7.48 11.36
CA TYR A 115 7.75 6.01 11.39
C TYR A 115 8.95 5.61 10.53
N ASP A 116 9.52 4.44 10.84
CA ASP A 116 10.54 3.76 10.03
C ASP A 116 9.90 2.53 9.37
N PRO A 117 9.73 2.51 8.05
CA PRO A 117 9.05 1.42 7.36
C PRO A 117 9.66 0.03 7.59
N ALA A 118 10.97 -0.02 7.86
CA ALA A 118 11.69 -1.27 8.08
C ALA A 118 11.61 -1.78 9.53
N LYS A 119 11.24 -0.90 10.49
CA LYS A 119 11.28 -1.22 11.92
C LYS A 119 9.92 -1.19 12.61
N ASP A 120 8.99 -0.38 12.09
CA ASP A 120 7.73 -0.12 12.80
C ASP A 120 6.56 -0.98 12.29
N PHE A 121 6.78 -1.77 11.22
CA PHE A 121 5.74 -2.61 10.64
C PHE A 121 6.15 -4.06 10.47
N THR A 122 5.15 -4.93 10.60
CA THR A 122 5.15 -6.29 10.10
C THR A 122 4.36 -6.29 8.81
N PHE A 123 5.00 -6.62 7.70
CA PHE A 123 4.31 -6.84 6.44
C PHE A 123 3.46 -8.11 6.53
N LEU A 124 2.22 -8.09 6.09
CA LEU A 124 1.38 -9.29 6.05
C LEU A 124 1.27 -9.81 4.61
N LEU A 125 0.77 -8.99 3.68
CA LEU A 125 0.67 -9.35 2.27
C LEU A 125 0.47 -8.12 1.36
N VAL A 126 0.76 -8.33 0.07
CA VAL A 126 0.22 -7.55 -1.05
C VAL A 126 -0.97 -8.30 -1.62
N TYR A 127 -2.03 -7.59 -2.03
CA TYR A 127 -3.21 -8.22 -2.63
C TYR A 127 -3.63 -7.66 -3.99
N GLY A 128 -2.97 -6.63 -4.48
CA GLY A 128 -3.26 -6.07 -5.79
C GLY A 128 -2.36 -4.91 -6.15
N ASN A 129 -2.47 -4.48 -7.40
CA ASN A 129 -1.72 -3.36 -7.93
C ASN A 129 -2.67 -2.18 -8.23
N TYR A 130 -2.16 -0.95 -8.02
CA TYR A 130 -2.81 0.23 -8.54
C TYR A 130 -2.66 0.26 -10.06
N VAL A 131 -3.75 0.57 -10.75
CA VAL A 131 -3.69 0.88 -12.18
C VAL A 131 -3.81 2.39 -12.32
N GLY A 132 -2.79 2.99 -12.86
CA GLY A 132 -2.78 4.38 -13.26
C GLY A 132 -2.76 4.47 -14.78
N GLY A 133 -3.24 5.59 -15.32
CA GLY A 133 -3.26 5.83 -16.77
C GLY A 133 -2.76 7.21 -17.12
N ILE A 134 -2.04 7.32 -18.21
CA ILE A 134 -1.75 8.60 -18.87
C ILE A 134 -2.93 8.90 -19.79
N CYS A 135 -3.79 9.83 -19.37
CA CYS A 135 -5.03 10.12 -20.04
C CYS A 135 -5.09 11.56 -20.53
N VAL A 136 -5.51 11.75 -21.77
CA VAL A 136 -5.83 13.03 -22.40
C VAL A 136 -7.33 13.16 -22.61
N LEU A 137 -7.83 14.36 -22.91
CA LEU A 137 -9.20 14.53 -23.40
C LEU A 137 -9.39 13.78 -24.72
N LYS A 138 -10.59 13.28 -24.99
CA LYS A 138 -10.91 12.54 -26.23
C LYS A 138 -10.60 13.34 -27.49
N GLU A 139 -10.85 14.65 -27.43
CA GLU A 139 -10.59 15.60 -28.52
C GLU A 139 -9.12 16.09 -28.61
N SER A 140 -8.26 15.65 -27.68
CA SER A 140 -6.84 15.99 -27.74
C SER A 140 -6.19 15.53 -29.05
N PRO A 141 -5.25 16.29 -29.61
CA PRO A 141 -4.50 15.89 -30.80
C PRO A 141 -3.61 14.67 -30.57
N PHE A 142 -3.33 14.32 -29.32
CA PHE A 142 -2.48 13.18 -28.98
C PHE A 142 -3.27 11.88 -29.06
N MET A 143 -2.98 11.07 -30.09
CA MET A 143 -3.65 9.78 -30.31
C MET A 143 -2.89 8.65 -29.61
N THR A 144 -1.58 8.78 -29.47
CA THR A 144 -0.65 7.82 -28.86
C THR A 144 0.26 8.51 -27.82
N LEU A 145 0.90 7.71 -26.97
CA LEU A 145 1.90 8.25 -26.05
C LEU A 145 3.06 8.93 -26.82
N ARG A 146 3.43 8.39 -27.98
CA ARG A 146 4.48 8.93 -28.80
C ARG A 146 4.16 10.32 -29.35
N ASP A 147 2.91 10.59 -29.72
CA ASP A 147 2.50 11.94 -30.16
C ASP A 147 2.72 12.96 -29.04
N LEU A 148 2.36 12.58 -27.80
CA LEU A 148 2.58 13.41 -26.60
C LEU A 148 4.06 13.64 -26.34
N GLU A 149 4.88 12.58 -26.45
CA GLU A 149 6.34 12.67 -26.30
C GLU A 149 6.99 13.59 -27.33
N ASP A 150 6.64 13.40 -28.60
CA ASP A 150 7.22 14.19 -29.69
C ASP A 150 6.84 15.66 -29.56
N HIS A 151 5.62 15.94 -29.10
CA HIS A 151 5.18 17.31 -28.83
C HIS A 151 5.92 17.89 -27.60
N ALA A 152 6.04 17.15 -26.51
CA ALA A 152 6.75 17.58 -25.31
C ALA A 152 8.24 17.83 -25.55
N ARG A 153 8.87 17.01 -26.41
CA ARG A 153 10.27 17.17 -26.80
C ARG A 153 10.52 18.45 -27.59
N LYS A 154 9.57 18.83 -28.46
CA LYS A 154 9.63 20.10 -29.22
C LYS A 154 9.27 21.31 -28.35
N ASN A 155 8.57 21.12 -27.25
CA ASN A 155 8.05 22.15 -26.36
C ASN A 155 8.41 21.89 -24.90
N PRO A 156 9.70 21.89 -24.51
CA PRO A 156 10.14 21.50 -23.18
C PRO A 156 9.50 22.39 -22.08
N GLY A 157 8.90 21.76 -21.07
CA GLY A 157 8.25 22.43 -19.93
C GLY A 157 6.89 23.10 -20.25
N LYS A 158 6.37 22.94 -21.48
CA LYS A 158 5.05 23.50 -21.87
C LYS A 158 3.91 22.54 -21.55
N ILE A 159 4.13 21.23 -21.68
CA ILE A 159 3.12 20.21 -21.39
C ILE A 159 2.99 20.05 -19.88
N SER A 160 1.76 20.21 -19.40
CA SER A 160 1.41 20.10 -17.98
C SER A 160 0.57 18.84 -17.71
N TYR A 161 0.73 18.28 -16.52
CA TYR A 161 -0.08 17.15 -16.09
C TYR A 161 -0.54 17.23 -14.64
N SER A 162 -1.73 16.69 -14.39
CA SER A 162 -2.27 16.55 -13.04
C SER A 162 -2.02 15.16 -12.46
N SER A 163 -1.93 15.08 -11.15
CA SER A 163 -1.89 13.84 -10.38
C SER A 163 -2.65 13.97 -9.07
N SER A 164 -2.85 12.83 -8.37
CA SER A 164 -3.48 12.79 -7.05
C SER A 164 -2.60 13.36 -5.91
N GLY A 165 -1.48 13.98 -6.24
CA GLY A 165 -0.61 14.68 -5.28
C GLY A 165 0.87 14.33 -5.44
N ILE A 166 1.70 15.08 -4.71
CA ILE A 166 3.15 14.90 -4.70
C ILE A 166 3.49 13.52 -4.09
N GLY A 167 4.40 12.78 -4.72
CA GLY A 167 4.81 11.44 -4.31
C GLY A 167 3.72 10.37 -4.54
N ALA A 168 2.66 10.68 -5.32
CA ALA A 168 1.71 9.66 -5.76
C ALA A 168 2.39 8.67 -6.72
N ASN A 169 2.02 7.38 -6.63
CA ASN A 169 2.61 6.34 -7.48
C ASN A 169 2.53 6.68 -8.97
N GLN A 170 1.39 7.25 -9.41
CA GLN A 170 1.16 7.63 -10.80
C GLN A 170 2.04 8.81 -11.22
N GLN A 171 2.24 9.80 -10.34
CA GLN A 171 3.18 10.89 -10.60
C GLN A 171 4.59 10.36 -10.81
N LEU A 172 5.03 9.47 -9.92
CA LEU A 172 6.38 8.89 -10.03
C LEU A 172 6.58 8.09 -11.31
N ALA A 173 5.56 7.33 -11.72
CA ALA A 173 5.61 6.59 -12.98
C ALA A 173 5.73 7.54 -14.18
N VAL A 174 4.98 8.67 -14.15
CA VAL A 174 5.07 9.71 -15.19
C VAL A 174 6.43 10.40 -15.16
N ASP A 175 6.94 10.80 -14.00
CA ASP A 175 8.24 11.46 -13.89
C ASP A 175 9.37 10.53 -14.35
N TYR A 176 9.27 9.23 -14.02
CA TYR A 176 10.25 8.24 -14.42
C TYR A 176 10.19 7.95 -15.93
N TRP A 177 9.00 7.84 -16.50
CA TRP A 177 8.80 7.79 -17.94
C TRP A 177 9.37 9.03 -18.62
N ALA A 178 9.01 10.23 -18.16
CA ALA A 178 9.48 11.50 -18.76
C ALA A 178 11.01 11.58 -18.79
N ARG A 179 11.69 11.11 -17.74
CA ARG A 179 13.14 11.03 -17.69
C ARG A 179 13.69 10.07 -18.76
N GLN A 180 13.14 8.85 -18.87
CA GLN A 180 13.61 7.90 -19.88
C GLN A 180 13.32 8.37 -21.30
N ALA A 181 12.21 9.06 -21.53
CA ALA A 181 11.84 9.67 -22.82
C ALA A 181 12.62 10.97 -23.12
N ASN A 182 13.42 11.47 -22.18
CA ASN A 182 14.13 12.75 -22.26
C ASN A 182 13.20 13.92 -22.61
N ILE A 183 12.08 14.03 -21.88
CA ILE A 183 11.10 15.11 -22.00
C ILE A 183 10.94 15.86 -20.67
N ASN A 184 10.61 17.16 -20.76
CA ASN A 184 10.37 18.00 -19.58
C ASN A 184 8.88 18.34 -19.48
N LEU A 185 8.25 17.91 -18.38
CA LEU A 185 6.83 18.08 -18.10
C LEU A 185 6.62 18.98 -16.88
N LYS A 186 5.49 19.69 -16.83
CA LYS A 186 5.09 20.52 -15.69
C LYS A 186 4.06 19.77 -14.83
N HIS A 187 4.46 19.32 -13.65
CA HIS A 187 3.55 18.67 -12.71
C HIS A 187 2.66 19.69 -11.98
N VAL A 188 1.35 19.39 -11.91
CA VAL A 188 0.32 20.16 -11.18
C VAL A 188 -0.37 19.20 -10.20
N PRO A 189 0.04 19.17 -8.91
CA PRO A 189 -0.52 18.25 -7.92
C PRO A 189 -1.91 18.69 -7.42
N TYR A 190 -2.81 17.73 -7.26
CA TYR A 190 -4.15 17.92 -6.68
C TYR A 190 -4.33 17.05 -5.42
N LYS A 191 -5.37 17.35 -4.62
CA LYS A 191 -5.72 16.58 -3.42
C LYS A 191 -6.59 15.35 -3.75
N GLY A 192 -6.08 14.45 -4.61
CA GLY A 192 -6.75 13.21 -5.00
C GLY A 192 -7.05 13.10 -6.50
N GLY A 193 -7.49 11.94 -6.93
CA GLY A 193 -7.73 11.62 -8.34
C GLY A 193 -8.91 12.38 -8.96
N ALA A 194 -10.00 12.58 -8.21
CA ALA A 194 -11.18 13.27 -8.73
C ALA A 194 -10.87 14.73 -9.13
N PRO A 195 -10.30 15.59 -8.28
CA PRO A 195 -9.93 16.95 -8.68
C PRO A 195 -8.85 16.97 -9.77
N ALA A 196 -7.97 15.97 -9.84
CA ALA A 196 -6.99 15.86 -10.93
C ALA A 196 -7.67 15.60 -12.28
N CYS A 197 -8.67 14.72 -12.33
CA CYS A 197 -9.48 14.48 -13.53
C CYS A 197 -10.31 15.72 -13.91
N THR A 198 -10.91 16.41 -12.93
CA THR A 198 -11.67 17.65 -13.17
C THR A 198 -10.77 18.72 -13.79
N ALA A 199 -9.51 18.83 -13.38
CA ALA A 199 -8.56 19.76 -13.97
C ALA A 199 -8.28 19.48 -15.46
N LEU A 200 -8.24 18.21 -15.86
CA LEU A 200 -8.11 17.84 -17.27
C LEU A 200 -9.38 18.19 -18.05
N ILE A 201 -10.57 17.89 -17.49
CA ILE A 201 -11.86 18.24 -18.12
C ILE A 201 -11.95 19.77 -18.32
N GLY A 202 -11.50 20.55 -17.33
CA GLY A 202 -11.45 22.02 -17.42
C GLY A 202 -10.30 22.57 -18.27
N LYS A 203 -9.50 21.71 -18.92
CA LYS A 203 -8.34 22.10 -19.75
C LYS A 203 -7.29 22.93 -19.00
N HIS A 204 -7.20 22.75 -17.67
CA HIS A 204 -6.16 23.38 -16.85
C HIS A 204 -4.81 22.66 -16.94
N VAL A 205 -4.81 21.45 -17.49
CA VAL A 205 -3.64 20.61 -17.76
C VAL A 205 -3.86 19.88 -19.08
N ASP A 206 -2.75 19.43 -19.70
CA ASP A 206 -2.79 18.76 -21.01
C ASP A 206 -3.12 17.26 -20.88
N PHE A 207 -2.74 16.63 -19.77
CA PHE A 207 -3.10 15.25 -19.46
C PHE A 207 -3.19 15.01 -17.95
N THR A 208 -3.74 13.85 -17.56
CA THR A 208 -3.75 13.42 -16.16
C THR A 208 -3.01 12.10 -15.97
N ALA A 209 -2.22 12.01 -14.89
CA ALA A 209 -1.75 10.76 -14.33
C ALA A 209 -2.88 10.17 -13.47
N GLY A 210 -3.75 9.38 -14.08
CA GLY A 210 -4.98 8.88 -13.48
C GLY A 210 -4.73 7.87 -12.36
N ALA A 211 -5.65 7.84 -11.39
CA ALA A 211 -5.60 6.96 -10.22
C ALA A 211 -6.99 6.33 -9.96
N GLY A 212 -7.32 5.29 -10.69
CA GLY A 212 -8.59 4.56 -10.58
C GLY A 212 -9.78 5.29 -11.24
N ILE A 213 -10.22 6.42 -10.67
CA ILE A 213 -11.41 7.17 -11.16
C ILE A 213 -11.35 7.57 -12.63
N HIS A 214 -10.16 7.72 -13.21
CA HIS A 214 -9.97 8.06 -14.62
C HIS A 214 -10.61 7.01 -15.55
N LEU A 215 -10.70 5.73 -15.13
CA LEU A 215 -11.30 4.65 -15.90
C LEU A 215 -12.77 4.94 -16.23
N ASN A 216 -13.52 5.55 -15.32
CA ASN A 216 -14.90 5.94 -15.56
C ASN A 216 -15.01 6.96 -16.71
N TYR A 217 -14.09 7.91 -16.79
CA TYR A 217 -14.06 8.90 -17.87
C TYR A 217 -13.60 8.30 -19.20
N VAL A 218 -12.73 7.28 -19.16
CA VAL A 218 -12.35 6.50 -20.36
C VAL A 218 -13.56 5.70 -20.87
N LYS A 219 -14.29 5.01 -19.98
CA LYS A 219 -15.53 4.27 -20.33
C LYS A 219 -16.62 5.17 -20.95
N GLN A 220 -16.74 6.38 -20.42
CA GLN A 220 -17.69 7.39 -20.93
C GLN A 220 -17.23 8.07 -22.23
N GLY A 221 -16.03 7.75 -22.72
CA GLY A 221 -15.47 8.36 -23.92
C GLY A 221 -15.04 9.82 -23.76
N ILE A 222 -14.94 10.31 -22.53
CA ILE A 222 -14.46 11.68 -22.22
C ILE A 222 -12.93 11.73 -22.29
N PHE A 223 -12.27 10.68 -21.82
CA PHE A 223 -10.80 10.54 -21.87
C PHE A 223 -10.39 9.50 -22.91
N ARG A 224 -9.20 9.71 -23.46
CA ARG A 224 -8.41 8.68 -24.15
C ARG A 224 -7.22 8.33 -23.26
N MET A 225 -7.07 7.04 -22.91
CA MET A 225 -5.91 6.54 -22.20
C MET A 225 -4.84 6.15 -23.22
N LEU A 226 -3.66 6.79 -23.14
CA LEU A 226 -2.54 6.59 -24.06
C LEU A 226 -1.63 5.45 -23.62
N ALA A 227 -1.48 5.27 -22.30
CA ALA A 227 -0.72 4.18 -21.71
C ALA A 227 -1.19 3.92 -20.27
N VAL A 228 -0.99 2.68 -19.82
CA VAL A 228 -1.11 2.27 -18.42
C VAL A 228 0.24 2.48 -17.73
N THR A 229 0.24 3.09 -16.53
CA THR A 229 1.47 3.38 -15.78
C THR A 229 2.00 2.18 -14.97
N SER A 230 1.34 1.04 -15.01
CA SER A 230 1.80 -0.19 -14.37
C SER A 230 3.01 -0.78 -15.11
N ALA A 231 3.94 -1.37 -14.36
CA ALA A 231 5.06 -2.12 -14.92
C ALA A 231 4.70 -3.54 -15.37
N GLU A 232 3.76 -4.18 -14.69
CA GLU A 232 3.56 -5.63 -14.78
C GLU A 232 2.23 -6.03 -15.44
N HIS A 233 1.22 -5.15 -15.42
CA HIS A 233 -0.14 -5.55 -15.81
C HIS A 233 -0.84 -4.47 -16.64
N ARG A 234 -1.41 -4.87 -17.77
CA ARG A 234 -2.38 -4.05 -18.50
C ARG A 234 -3.65 -3.91 -17.66
N ASP A 235 -4.42 -2.86 -17.94
CA ASP A 235 -5.72 -2.71 -17.32
C ASP A 235 -6.65 -3.84 -17.82
N PRO A 236 -7.30 -4.61 -16.92
CA PRO A 236 -8.17 -5.71 -17.33
C PRO A 236 -9.37 -5.31 -18.19
N GLU A 237 -9.84 -4.07 -18.05
CA GLU A 237 -10.96 -3.53 -18.84
C GLU A 237 -10.51 -2.89 -20.16
N PHE A 238 -9.24 -2.54 -20.26
CA PHE A 238 -8.63 -1.92 -21.44
C PHE A 238 -7.37 -2.70 -21.88
N PRO A 239 -7.50 -3.99 -22.23
CA PRO A 239 -6.33 -4.85 -22.52
C PRO A 239 -5.54 -4.41 -23.75
N ASP A 240 -6.15 -3.63 -24.64
CA ASP A 240 -5.51 -3.09 -25.85
C ASP A 240 -4.63 -1.88 -25.56
N ILE A 241 -4.79 -1.23 -24.40
CA ILE A 241 -3.95 -0.09 -24.02
C ILE A 241 -2.59 -0.59 -23.53
N PRO A 242 -1.50 -0.15 -24.15
CA PRO A 242 -0.16 -0.61 -23.76
C PRO A 242 0.23 -0.11 -22.37
N THR A 243 1.02 -0.89 -21.65
CA THR A 243 1.74 -0.41 -20.47
C THR A 243 2.96 0.42 -20.89
N LEU A 244 3.49 1.22 -19.98
CA LEU A 244 4.78 1.88 -20.23
C LEU A 244 5.89 0.86 -20.51
N THR A 245 5.83 -0.33 -19.89
CA THR A 245 6.78 -1.43 -20.16
C THR A 245 6.64 -1.98 -21.58
N ASP A 246 5.40 -2.16 -22.08
CA ASP A 246 5.16 -2.56 -23.48
C ASP A 246 5.74 -1.56 -24.48
N LEU A 247 5.79 -0.28 -24.10
CA LEU A 247 6.36 0.80 -24.89
C LEU A 247 7.90 0.95 -24.75
N GLY A 248 8.54 0.04 -23.97
CA GLY A 248 9.99 -0.04 -23.83
C GLY A 248 10.59 0.68 -22.62
N TYR A 249 9.75 1.27 -21.74
CA TYR A 249 10.21 1.89 -20.51
C TYR A 249 10.40 0.83 -19.42
N LYS A 250 11.57 0.85 -18.76
CA LYS A 250 11.99 -0.20 -17.82
C LYS A 250 11.96 0.30 -16.38
N ASP A 251 12.02 -0.65 -15.45
CA ASP A 251 12.22 -0.41 -14.01
C ASP A 251 11.20 0.57 -13.41
N LEU A 252 9.94 0.48 -13.89
CA LEU A 252 8.87 1.31 -13.35
C LEU A 252 8.55 0.92 -11.89
N PRO A 253 8.29 1.91 -11.04
CA PRO A 253 8.01 1.65 -9.63
C PRO A 253 6.74 0.82 -9.45
N PRO A 254 6.76 -0.25 -8.63
CA PRO A 254 5.58 -1.02 -8.31
C PRO A 254 4.57 -0.16 -7.54
N GLN A 255 3.29 -0.34 -7.86
CA GLN A 255 2.19 0.40 -7.27
C GLN A 255 1.24 -0.60 -6.61
N GLN A 256 1.40 -0.84 -5.29
CA GLN A 256 0.79 -1.97 -4.61
C GLN A 256 -0.10 -1.56 -3.44
N TYR A 257 -1.15 -2.37 -3.19
CA TYR A 257 -1.93 -2.36 -1.96
C TYR A 257 -1.29 -3.32 -0.97
N ILE A 258 -0.92 -2.82 0.20
CA ILE A 258 -0.20 -3.60 1.22
C ILE A 258 -1.02 -3.62 2.50
N LEU A 259 -1.19 -4.83 3.08
CA LEU A 259 -1.71 -5.01 4.42
C LEU A 259 -0.55 -5.09 5.41
N LEU A 260 -0.61 -4.25 6.44
CA LEU A 260 0.41 -4.11 7.48
C LEU A 260 -0.17 -4.33 8.86
N ALA A 261 0.70 -4.74 9.78
CA ALA A 261 0.48 -4.71 11.23
C ALA A 261 1.60 -3.91 11.92
N PRO A 262 1.46 -3.50 13.19
CA PRO A 262 2.55 -2.96 13.99
C PRO A 262 3.67 -3.99 14.13
N HIS A 263 4.91 -3.54 14.21
CA HIS A 263 6.07 -4.42 14.41
C HIS A 263 6.02 -5.13 15.77
N GLY A 264 6.52 -6.36 15.80
CA GLY A 264 6.64 -7.13 17.04
C GLY A 264 5.39 -7.97 17.36
N LEU A 265 4.57 -8.31 16.34
CA LEU A 265 3.52 -9.32 16.52
C LEU A 265 4.12 -10.63 17.04
N PRO A 266 3.47 -11.28 18.03
CA PRO A 266 3.80 -12.66 18.38
C PRO A 266 3.66 -13.59 17.17
N ASP A 267 4.59 -14.51 16.97
CA ASP A 267 4.59 -15.40 15.81
C ASP A 267 3.27 -16.14 15.56
N PRO A 268 2.56 -16.69 16.59
CA PRO A 268 1.27 -17.33 16.37
C PRO A 268 0.20 -16.37 15.84
N VAL A 269 0.22 -15.10 16.29
CA VAL A 269 -0.71 -14.05 15.85
C VAL A 269 -0.42 -13.66 14.41
N ALA A 270 0.86 -13.41 14.09
CA ALA A 270 1.29 -13.07 12.73
C ALA A 270 0.89 -14.18 11.74
N LYS A 271 1.22 -15.43 12.07
CA LYS A 271 0.86 -16.60 11.25
C LYS A 271 -0.64 -16.72 11.02
N LYS A 272 -1.45 -16.57 12.07
CA LYS A 272 -2.92 -16.64 11.97
C LYS A 272 -3.49 -15.55 11.06
N LEU A 273 -2.96 -14.32 11.15
CA LEU A 273 -3.37 -13.21 10.27
C LEU A 273 -2.92 -13.44 8.83
N GLU A 274 -1.70 -13.88 8.60
CA GLU A 274 -1.17 -14.20 7.28
C GLU A 274 -1.99 -15.29 6.59
N GLU A 275 -2.25 -16.40 7.27
CA GLU A 275 -3.06 -17.51 6.74
C GLU A 275 -4.49 -17.06 6.46
N GLY A 276 -5.11 -16.35 7.41
CA GLY A 276 -6.50 -15.91 7.28
C GLY A 276 -6.68 -14.90 6.14
N PHE A 277 -5.85 -13.89 6.06
CA PHE A 277 -5.94 -12.90 4.99
C PHE A 277 -5.40 -13.42 3.65
N SER A 278 -4.45 -14.34 3.64
CA SER A 278 -4.04 -15.03 2.41
C SER A 278 -5.21 -15.84 1.82
N GLN A 279 -5.95 -16.58 2.64
CA GLN A 279 -7.16 -17.28 2.17
C GLN A 279 -8.23 -16.27 1.70
N ALA A 280 -8.41 -15.17 2.43
CA ALA A 280 -9.37 -14.12 2.08
C ALA A 280 -9.14 -13.54 0.69
N VAL A 281 -7.89 -13.20 0.34
CA VAL A 281 -7.57 -12.62 -0.99
C VAL A 281 -7.70 -13.63 -2.13
N HIS A 282 -7.68 -14.93 -1.84
CA HIS A 282 -7.88 -15.98 -2.85
C HIS A 282 -9.35 -16.44 -2.97
N SER A 283 -10.26 -15.92 -2.12
CA SER A 283 -11.69 -16.26 -2.21
C SER A 283 -12.32 -15.73 -3.50
N GLU A 284 -13.34 -16.41 -3.99
CA GLU A 284 -14.06 -16.00 -5.20
C GLU A 284 -14.70 -14.63 -5.04
N GLU A 285 -15.29 -14.37 -3.87
CA GLU A 285 -15.95 -13.09 -3.56
C GLU A 285 -14.96 -11.94 -3.63
N PHE A 286 -13.80 -12.07 -3.00
CA PHE A 286 -12.76 -11.03 -3.05
C PHE A 286 -12.25 -10.81 -4.46
N ARG A 287 -11.96 -11.90 -5.18
CA ARG A 287 -11.47 -11.85 -6.57
C ARG A 287 -12.50 -11.21 -7.51
N LYS A 288 -13.78 -11.45 -7.27
CA LYS A 288 -14.87 -10.81 -8.01
C LYS A 288 -14.86 -9.30 -7.79
N VAL A 289 -14.77 -8.84 -6.54
CA VAL A 289 -14.71 -7.40 -6.25
C VAL A 289 -13.49 -6.75 -6.89
N MET A 290 -12.31 -7.39 -6.82
CA MET A 290 -11.10 -6.89 -7.49
C MET A 290 -11.31 -6.72 -9.00
N LYS A 291 -11.96 -7.68 -9.64
CA LYS A 291 -12.31 -7.63 -11.08
C LYS A 291 -13.31 -6.50 -11.35
N ASP A 292 -14.38 -6.41 -10.57
CA ASP A 292 -15.44 -5.39 -10.76
C ASP A 292 -14.88 -3.96 -10.58
N LEU A 293 -13.82 -3.80 -9.78
CA LEU A 293 -13.11 -2.53 -9.57
C LEU A 293 -11.95 -2.31 -10.55
N SER A 294 -11.72 -3.22 -11.50
CA SER A 294 -10.58 -3.20 -12.43
C SER A 294 -9.23 -3.11 -11.72
N VAL A 295 -9.10 -3.80 -10.59
CA VAL A 295 -7.85 -3.87 -9.83
C VAL A 295 -7.13 -5.17 -10.15
N PRO A 296 -5.97 -5.15 -10.81
CA PRO A 296 -5.19 -6.35 -11.06
C PRO A 296 -4.81 -7.02 -9.75
N PHE A 297 -5.17 -8.29 -9.64
CA PHE A 297 -4.76 -9.09 -8.50
C PHE A 297 -3.26 -9.37 -8.57
N SER A 298 -2.57 -9.14 -7.47
CA SER A 298 -1.16 -9.47 -7.30
C SER A 298 -0.98 -9.93 -5.87
N PHE A 299 -0.41 -11.09 -5.66
CA PHE A 299 -0.20 -11.63 -4.33
C PHE A 299 1.30 -11.75 -4.02
N LYS A 300 1.70 -11.19 -2.88
CA LYS A 300 3.00 -11.45 -2.27
C LYS A 300 2.77 -11.71 -0.79
N ASP A 301 3.34 -12.80 -0.30
CA ASP A 301 3.35 -13.12 1.13
C ASP A 301 4.36 -12.25 1.90
N ARG A 302 4.33 -12.35 3.22
CA ARG A 302 5.24 -11.66 4.13
C ARG A 302 6.70 -11.88 3.75
N ARG A 303 7.10 -13.12 3.55
CA ARG A 303 8.50 -13.49 3.28
C ARG A 303 9.01 -12.82 2.00
N LYS A 304 8.20 -12.80 0.96
CA LYS A 304 8.53 -12.13 -0.31
C LYS A 304 8.64 -10.62 -0.13
N LEU A 305 7.74 -10.01 0.63
CA LEU A 305 7.74 -8.58 0.91
C LEU A 305 8.97 -8.15 1.72
N GLU A 306 9.29 -8.87 2.79
CA GLU A 306 10.48 -8.59 3.63
C GLU A 306 11.79 -8.74 2.84
N ALA A 307 11.85 -9.66 1.87
CA ALA A 307 13.00 -9.81 0.99
C ALA A 307 13.12 -8.73 -0.09
N ASP A 308 11.98 -8.25 -0.62
CA ASP A 308 11.95 -7.27 -1.71
C ASP A 308 12.06 -5.82 -1.20
N PHE A 309 11.50 -5.51 -0.03
CA PHE A 309 11.39 -4.13 0.48
C PHE A 309 12.72 -3.39 0.60
N PRO A 310 13.81 -3.96 1.16
CA PRO A 310 15.09 -3.25 1.25
C PRO A 310 15.69 -2.86 -0.11
N LYS A 311 15.50 -3.73 -1.10
CA LYS A 311 15.97 -3.49 -2.48
C LYS A 311 15.18 -2.36 -3.13
N LEU A 312 13.86 -2.42 -2.99
CA LEU A 312 12.94 -1.42 -3.51
C LEU A 312 13.15 -0.06 -2.85
N TYR A 313 13.31 -0.03 -1.52
CA TYR A 313 13.59 1.21 -0.78
C TYR A 313 14.91 1.86 -1.22
N SER A 314 15.97 1.06 -1.40
CA SER A 314 17.26 1.52 -1.91
C SER A 314 17.17 2.05 -3.35
N PHE A 315 16.41 1.35 -4.21
CA PHE A 315 16.12 1.80 -5.58
C PHE A 315 15.46 3.17 -5.58
N TYR A 316 14.40 3.38 -4.81
CA TYR A 316 13.73 4.69 -4.73
C TYR A 316 14.61 5.78 -4.16
N LYS A 317 15.42 5.47 -3.15
CA LYS A 317 16.38 6.42 -2.58
C LYS A 317 17.37 6.92 -3.64
N GLN A 318 17.87 6.01 -4.47
CA GLN A 318 18.75 6.35 -5.58
C GLN A 318 18.01 7.14 -6.66
N LEU A 319 16.83 6.68 -7.07
CA LEU A 319 16.00 7.33 -8.08
C LEU A 319 15.68 8.78 -7.71
N LEU A 320 15.21 9.04 -6.50
CA LEU A 320 14.90 10.39 -6.02
C LEU A 320 16.15 11.29 -6.03
N LYS A 321 17.31 10.74 -5.61
CA LYS A 321 18.59 11.47 -5.68
C LYS A 321 18.94 11.86 -7.11
N GLU A 322 18.80 10.93 -8.04
CA GLU A 322 19.08 11.17 -9.45
C GLU A 322 18.11 12.15 -10.10
N MET A 323 16.85 12.18 -9.63
CA MET A 323 15.83 13.15 -10.05
C MET A 323 16.04 14.55 -9.43
N GLY A 324 17.04 14.72 -8.56
CA GLY A 324 17.25 15.98 -7.83
C GLY A 324 16.19 16.29 -6.77
N VAL A 325 15.38 15.31 -6.39
CA VAL A 325 14.35 15.47 -5.37
C VAL A 325 15.01 15.44 -3.99
N LYS A 326 14.77 16.50 -3.19
CA LYS A 326 15.28 16.54 -1.81
C LYS A 326 14.55 15.49 -0.98
N THR A 327 15.31 14.53 -0.46
CA THR A 327 14.83 13.63 0.56
C THR A 327 15.08 14.24 1.95
N LYS A 328 14.12 14.12 2.84
CA LYS A 328 14.32 14.47 4.25
C LYS A 328 15.01 13.31 4.97
N LYS A 329 15.94 13.65 5.84
CA LYS A 329 16.64 12.67 6.70
C LYS A 329 15.76 12.30 7.88
#